data_2e09b7f87df78210b93b121f460cd477
#
_entry.id   2e09b7f87df78210b93b121f460cd477
#
_cell.length_a   1.000
_cell.length_b   1.000
_cell.length_c   1.000
_cell.angle_alpha   90.00
_cell.angle_beta   90.00
_cell.angle_gamma   90.00
#
_symmetry.space_group_name_H-M   'P 1'
#
loop_
_entity.id
_entity.type
_entity.pdbx_description
1 polymer ?
#
loop_
_entity_poly.entity_id
_entity_poly.type
_entity_poly.pdbx_seq_one_letter_code
_entity_poly.pdbx_strand_id
1 'polypeptide(L)'
;MEVSMNISYDYYRVFYNVAKYKSFTRAAEVMYSNQPNLTRAIKNLEKELSCTLFERTNKGVRLTDDGKELYEHICIAFEHIEAGEKAVSIKHSLEHGVV
;
A
#
# COMPACT_ATOMS: atom_id res chain seq x y z
N MET A 1 -12.51 18.66 6.69
CA MET A 1 -12.71 17.21 6.85
C MET A 1 -11.47 16.59 7.46
N GLU A 2 -11.64 15.81 8.48
CA GLU A 2 -10.52 15.15 9.14
C GLU A 2 -10.18 13.84 8.47
N VAL A 3 -8.90 13.61 8.28
CA VAL A 3 -8.39 12.32 7.84
C VAL A 3 -8.28 11.42 9.06
N SER A 4 -8.61 10.14 8.89
CA SER A 4 -8.48 9.20 10.01
C SER A 4 -7.03 9.12 10.46
N MET A 5 -6.80 9.34 11.76
CA MET A 5 -5.48 9.25 12.36
C MET A 5 -5.13 7.81 12.76
N ASN A 6 -6.08 6.88 12.59
CA ASN A 6 -5.88 5.49 12.97
C ASN A 6 -5.35 4.62 11.82
N ILE A 7 -5.25 5.18 10.62
CA ILE A 7 -4.75 4.45 9.46
C ILE A 7 -3.23 4.64 9.41
N SER A 8 -2.51 3.54 9.50
CA SER A 8 -1.06 3.58 9.44
C SER A 8 -0.56 3.43 8.00
N TYR A 9 0.65 3.89 7.77
CA TYR A 9 1.33 3.72 6.50
C TYR A 9 1.40 2.23 6.10
N ASP A 10 1.58 1.33 7.08
CA ASP A 10 1.66 -0.10 6.80
C ASP A 10 0.37 -0.65 6.18
N TYR A 11 -0.79 -0.13 6.56
CA TYR A 11 -2.06 -0.55 5.96
C TYR A 11 -2.07 -0.22 4.47
N TYR A 12 -1.56 0.94 4.10
CA TYR A 12 -1.50 1.35 2.70
C TYR A 12 -0.48 0.52 1.92
N ARG A 13 0.62 0.12 2.57
CA ARG A 13 1.60 -0.77 1.94
C ARG A 13 0.98 -2.14 1.66
N VAL A 14 0.24 -2.67 2.61
CA VAL A 14 -0.48 -3.94 2.41
C VAL A 14 -1.48 -3.81 1.26
N PHE A 15 -2.27 -2.75 1.28
CA PHE A 15 -3.26 -2.49 0.23
C PHE A 15 -2.60 -2.42 -1.15
N TYR A 16 -1.52 -1.67 -1.25
CA TYR A 16 -0.78 -1.52 -2.50
C TYR A 16 -0.30 -2.86 -3.04
N ASN A 17 0.28 -3.67 -2.18
CA ASN A 17 0.84 -4.96 -2.61
C ASN A 17 -0.25 -5.96 -2.98
N VAL A 18 -1.34 -6.01 -2.22
CA VAL A 18 -2.45 -6.91 -2.56
C VAL A 18 -3.06 -6.51 -3.91
N ALA A 19 -3.23 -5.23 -4.15
CA ALA A 19 -3.75 -4.73 -5.42
C ALA A 19 -2.81 -5.03 -6.58
N LYS A 20 -1.52 -4.82 -6.38
CA LYS A 20 -0.50 -5.03 -7.39
C LYS A 20 -0.43 -6.48 -7.85
N TYR A 21 -0.41 -7.40 -6.89
CA TYR A 21 -0.26 -8.83 -7.19
C TYR A 21 -1.59 -9.55 -7.37
N LYS A 22 -2.70 -8.90 -7.07
CA LYS A 22 -4.04 -9.45 -7.17
C LYS A 22 -4.19 -10.75 -6.37
N SER A 23 -3.47 -10.84 -5.26
CA SER A 23 -3.40 -12.03 -4.45
C SER A 23 -2.91 -11.70 -3.05
N PHE A 24 -3.65 -12.13 -2.03
CA PHE A 24 -3.20 -12.00 -0.63
C PHE A 24 -1.99 -12.89 -0.36
N THR A 25 -1.98 -14.09 -0.92
CA THR A 25 -0.89 -15.04 -0.73
C THR A 25 0.41 -14.49 -1.30
N ARG A 26 0.36 -14.01 -2.53
CA ARG A 26 1.54 -13.47 -3.18
C ARG A 26 2.04 -12.21 -2.49
N ALA A 27 1.13 -11.33 -2.11
CA ALA A 27 1.52 -10.12 -1.39
C ALA A 27 2.20 -10.44 -0.08
N ALA A 28 1.68 -11.44 0.64
CA ALA A 28 2.28 -11.86 1.91
C ALA A 28 3.71 -12.37 1.70
N GLU A 29 3.95 -13.13 0.65
CA GLU A 29 5.29 -13.60 0.32
C GLU A 29 6.25 -12.43 0.07
N VAL A 30 5.82 -11.48 -0.76
CA VAL A 30 6.65 -10.31 -1.10
C VAL A 30 6.95 -9.46 0.13
N MET A 31 6.00 -9.36 1.05
CA MET A 31 6.14 -8.53 2.24
C MET A 31 6.76 -9.25 3.43
N TYR A 32 7.16 -10.50 3.24
CA TYR A 32 7.71 -11.33 4.32
C TYR A 32 6.74 -11.41 5.50
N SER A 33 5.46 -11.59 5.21
CA SER A 33 4.39 -11.65 6.19
C SER A 33 3.54 -12.88 5.92
N ASN A 34 2.35 -12.93 6.50
CA ASN A 34 1.43 -14.04 6.28
C ASN A 34 0.06 -13.50 5.89
N GLN A 35 -0.74 -14.35 5.24
CA GLN A 35 -2.04 -13.96 4.74
C GLN A 35 -2.98 -13.43 5.83
N PRO A 36 -3.09 -14.06 7.02
CA PRO A 36 -3.96 -13.53 8.07
C PRO A 36 -3.61 -12.10 8.50
N ASN A 37 -2.33 -11.76 8.56
CA ASN A 37 -1.91 -10.39 8.89
C ASN A 37 -2.38 -9.39 7.83
N LEU A 38 -2.22 -9.75 6.57
CA LEU A 38 -2.64 -8.88 5.47
C LEU A 38 -4.17 -8.74 5.43
N THR A 39 -4.88 -9.83 5.65
CA THR A 39 -6.34 -9.81 5.69
C THR A 39 -6.84 -8.89 6.79
N ARG A 40 -6.21 -8.96 7.97
CA ARG A 40 -6.57 -8.09 9.09
C ARG A 40 -6.32 -6.62 8.77
N ALA A 41 -5.16 -6.33 8.17
CA ALA A 41 -4.81 -4.96 7.81
C ALA A 41 -5.83 -4.38 6.82
N ILE A 42 -6.22 -5.15 5.81
CA ILE A 42 -7.20 -4.70 4.82
C ILE A 42 -8.57 -4.50 5.45
N LYS A 43 -8.99 -5.43 6.31
CA LYS A 43 -10.28 -5.28 7.00
C LYS A 43 -10.31 -4.04 7.88
N ASN A 44 -9.22 -3.74 8.56
CA ASN A 44 -9.11 -2.54 9.38
C ASN A 44 -9.16 -1.28 8.51
N LEU A 45 -8.47 -1.30 7.37
CA LEU A 45 -8.49 -0.18 6.44
C LEU A 45 -9.89 0.05 5.88
N GLU A 46 -10.57 -1.01 5.47
CA GLU A 46 -11.92 -0.93 4.96
C GLU A 46 -12.88 -0.37 6.02
N LYS A 47 -12.70 -0.79 7.26
CA LYS A 47 -13.52 -0.31 8.37
C LYS A 47 -13.31 1.18 8.59
N GLU A 48 -12.05 1.63 8.62
CA GLU A 48 -11.74 3.04 8.83
C GLU A 48 -12.27 3.92 7.69
N LEU A 49 -12.24 3.42 6.47
CA LEU A 49 -12.73 4.18 5.30
C LEU A 49 -14.21 3.94 5.02
N SER A 50 -14.85 3.04 5.75
CA SER A 50 -16.26 2.71 5.60
C SER A 50 -16.62 2.26 4.19
N CYS A 51 -15.74 1.49 3.55
CA CYS A 51 -16.00 0.96 2.21
C CYS A 51 -15.28 -0.36 2.02
N THR A 52 -15.65 -1.08 0.97
CA THR A 52 -15.01 -2.32 0.57
C THR A 52 -14.02 -2.01 -0.54
N LEU A 53 -12.79 -2.45 -0.40
CA LEU A 53 -11.73 -2.15 -1.36
C LEU A 53 -11.44 -3.31 -2.31
N PHE A 54 -11.68 -4.55 -1.86
CA PHE A 54 -11.42 -5.74 -2.66
C PHE A 54 -12.63 -6.65 -2.72
N GLU A 55 -12.74 -7.35 -3.86
CA GLU A 55 -13.71 -8.43 -4.06
C GLU A 55 -12.95 -9.70 -4.35
N ARG A 56 -13.43 -10.82 -3.80
CA ARG A 56 -12.83 -12.12 -4.09
C ARG A 56 -13.38 -12.65 -5.40
N THR A 57 -12.49 -13.28 -6.19
CA THR A 57 -12.84 -13.90 -7.46
C THR A 57 -12.25 -15.30 -7.49
N ASN A 58 -12.61 -16.09 -8.52
CA ASN A 58 -12.07 -17.43 -8.70
C ASN A 58 -10.56 -17.42 -8.94
N LYS A 59 -10.02 -16.29 -9.39
CA LYS A 59 -8.59 -16.17 -9.73
C LYS A 59 -7.80 -15.37 -8.70
N GLY A 60 -8.41 -15.01 -7.59
CA GLY A 60 -7.76 -14.22 -6.56
C GLY A 60 -8.64 -13.08 -6.09
N VAL A 61 -8.14 -11.86 -6.12
CA VAL A 61 -8.89 -10.67 -5.71
C VAL A 61 -8.78 -9.59 -6.77
N ARG A 62 -9.78 -8.71 -6.78
CA ARG A 62 -9.75 -7.54 -7.64
C ARG A 62 -10.24 -6.34 -6.85
N LEU A 63 -9.89 -5.16 -7.32
CA LEU A 63 -10.31 -3.92 -6.68
C LEU A 63 -11.79 -3.62 -6.99
N THR A 64 -12.50 -3.12 -5.98
CA THR A 64 -13.80 -2.50 -6.19
C THR A 64 -13.58 -1.13 -6.83
N ASP A 65 -14.66 -0.42 -7.16
CA ASP A 65 -14.52 0.94 -7.69
C ASP A 65 -13.83 1.85 -6.68
N ASP A 66 -14.20 1.74 -5.40
CA ASP A 66 -13.52 2.49 -4.34
C ASP A 66 -12.05 2.10 -4.22
N GLY A 67 -11.77 0.80 -4.35
CA GLY A 67 -10.40 0.33 -4.32
C GLY A 67 -9.56 0.87 -5.48
N LYS A 68 -10.15 0.96 -6.67
CA LYS A 68 -9.46 1.51 -7.84
C LYS A 68 -9.11 2.98 -7.62
N GLU A 69 -10.05 3.72 -7.09
CA GLU A 69 -9.81 5.14 -6.81
C GLU A 69 -8.71 5.32 -5.79
N LEU A 70 -8.76 4.59 -4.69
CA LEU A 70 -7.73 4.66 -3.67
C LEU A 70 -6.37 4.23 -4.23
N TYR A 71 -6.34 3.17 -5.03
CA TYR A 71 -5.10 2.66 -5.59
C TYR A 71 -4.38 3.71 -6.45
N GLU A 72 -5.13 4.45 -7.26
CA GLU A 72 -4.54 5.52 -8.07
C GLU A 72 -3.81 6.53 -7.21
N HIS A 73 -4.43 6.96 -6.12
CA HIS A 73 -3.84 7.93 -5.20
C HIS A 73 -2.65 7.35 -4.46
N ILE A 74 -2.74 6.09 -4.04
CA ILE A 74 -1.65 5.44 -3.31
C ILE A 74 -0.42 5.27 -4.20
N CYS A 75 -0.61 4.91 -5.46
CA CYS A 75 0.51 4.79 -6.40
C CYS A 75 1.26 6.11 -6.51
N ILE A 76 0.53 7.21 -6.65
CA ILE A 76 1.14 8.54 -6.77
C ILE A 76 1.86 8.90 -5.46
N ALA A 77 1.22 8.63 -4.32
CA ALA A 77 1.83 8.93 -3.02
C ALA A 77 3.14 8.17 -2.83
N PHE A 78 3.16 6.89 -3.18
CA PHE A 78 4.36 6.07 -3.05
C PHE A 78 5.46 6.54 -4.01
N GLU A 79 5.10 6.96 -5.21
CA GLU A 79 6.07 7.53 -6.15
C GLU A 79 6.71 8.79 -5.57
N HIS A 80 5.90 9.63 -4.93
CA HIS A 80 6.41 10.86 -4.31
C HIS A 80 7.32 10.56 -3.12
N ILE A 81 6.96 9.59 -2.30
CA ILE A 81 7.80 9.18 -1.18
C ILE A 81 9.16 8.68 -1.70
N GLU A 82 9.13 7.81 -2.71
CA GLU A 82 10.34 7.27 -3.31
C GLU A 82 11.20 8.37 -3.94
N ALA A 83 10.56 9.28 -4.63
CA ALA A 83 11.27 10.40 -5.24
C ALA A 83 11.97 11.27 -4.18
N GLY A 84 11.27 11.52 -3.06
CA GLY A 84 11.84 12.28 -1.96
C GLY A 84 13.03 11.57 -1.32
N GLU A 85 12.88 10.28 -1.10
CA GLU A 85 13.98 9.48 -0.54
C GLU A 85 15.20 9.50 -1.44
N LYS A 86 15.00 9.34 -2.75
CA LYS A 86 16.10 9.38 -3.71
C LYS A 86 16.78 10.75 -3.75
N ALA A 87 15.99 11.81 -3.75
CA ALA A 87 16.53 13.18 -3.80
C ALA A 87 17.42 13.45 -2.58
N VAL A 88 16.95 13.08 -1.39
CA VAL A 88 17.72 13.27 -0.16
C VAL A 88 18.96 12.39 -0.17
N SER A 89 18.83 11.13 -0.58
CA SER A 89 19.94 10.20 -0.62
C SER A 89 21.04 10.66 -1.57
N ILE A 90 20.69 11.12 -2.75
CA ILE A 90 21.64 11.62 -3.73
C ILE A 90 22.36 12.86 -3.19
N LYS A 91 21.59 13.78 -2.60
CA LYS A 91 22.16 15.00 -2.04
C LYS A 91 23.24 14.69 -0.99
N HIS A 92 22.94 13.79 -0.07
CA HIS A 92 23.89 13.42 0.99
C HIS A 92 25.09 12.65 0.46
N SER A 93 24.89 11.81 -0.53
CA SER A 93 25.98 11.09 -1.18
C SER A 93 26.97 12.08 -1.82
N LEU A 94 26.46 13.09 -2.50
CA LEU A 94 27.30 14.11 -3.13
C LEU A 94 28.02 14.95 -2.09
N GLU A 95 27.34 15.36 -1.02
CA GLU A 95 27.92 16.16 0.04
C GLU A 95 29.08 15.45 0.75
N HIS A 96 28.94 14.14 0.95
CA HIS A 96 29.92 13.35 1.67
C HIS A 96 30.94 12.67 0.76
N GLY A 97 30.86 12.91 -0.53
CA GLY A 97 31.78 12.29 -1.48
C GLY A 97 31.59 10.78 -1.61
N VAL A 98 30.47 10.28 -1.18
CA VAL A 98 30.14 8.87 -1.30
C VAL A 98 29.56 8.62 -2.68
N VAL A 99 30.12 7.67 -3.38
CA VAL A 99 29.71 7.38 -4.74
C VAL A 99 28.91 6.09 -4.80
#